data_0020187ef677ba930af6cc8270221f6a
#
_entry.id   0020187ef677ba930af6cc8270221f6a
#
_cell.length_a   1.000
_cell.length_b   1.000
_cell.length_c   1.000
_cell.angle_alpha   90.00
_cell.angle_beta   90.00
_cell.angle_gamma   90.00
#
_symmetry.space_group_name_H-M   'P 1'
#
loop_
_entity.id
_entity.type
_entity.pdbx_description
1 polymer ?
#
loop_
_entity_poly.entity_id
_entity_poly.type
_entity_poly.pdbx_seq_one_letter_code
_entity_poly.pdbx_strand_id
1 'polypeptide(L)'
;MSIKTKIRKTIKNFFQYEKEGDKELLKDALSKIRYEDGYVHFRDEKIKVDSEDNVIGVFLANIPYIILGEGELHWDLPEKVVKVQKSAIKLLDCGINDVATLEIYLVMEMALRSLYSEYVKNGVVIQYKDKKVKLQNYDYRRIKLYIRRKGWSQYKVKVNGEIFPFSQGSLLFWAEKFMNEKMSFAFRLSLNIRNLLAHGEVEWELYPSLKSLIAASHASWLLFNKLKETLE
;
A
#
# COMPACT_ATOMS: atom_id res chain seq x y z
N MET A 1 23.75 7.06 -17.97
CA MET A 1 22.39 6.46 -18.07
C MET A 1 21.44 7.45 -17.43
N SER A 2 20.29 7.79 -18.03
CA SER A 2 19.41 8.78 -17.42
C SER A 2 18.81 8.28 -16.11
N ILE A 3 18.53 9.19 -15.16
CA ILE A 3 17.91 8.90 -13.86
C ILE A 3 16.63 8.06 -14.04
N LYS A 4 15.77 8.44 -14.99
CA LYS A 4 14.53 7.70 -15.30
C LYS A 4 14.80 6.26 -15.75
N THR A 5 15.91 6.02 -16.43
CA THR A 5 16.35 4.67 -16.82
C THR A 5 16.85 3.88 -15.62
N LYS A 6 17.59 4.51 -14.69
CA LYS A 6 18.03 3.90 -13.42
C LYS A 6 16.80 3.46 -12.60
N ILE A 7 15.84 4.36 -12.36
CA ILE A 7 14.62 4.05 -11.60
C ILE A 7 13.82 2.92 -12.27
N ARG A 8 13.62 2.97 -13.61
CA ARG A 8 12.91 1.90 -14.33
C ARG A 8 13.59 0.55 -14.18
N LYS A 9 14.94 0.50 -14.26
CA LYS A 9 15.69 -0.74 -14.09
C LYS A 9 15.53 -1.29 -12.68
N THR A 10 15.63 -0.43 -11.67
CA THR A 10 15.43 -0.78 -10.26
C THR A 10 14.03 -1.35 -10.03
N ILE A 11 12.99 -0.64 -10.47
CA ILE A 11 11.61 -1.12 -10.29
C ILE A 11 11.39 -2.44 -11.04
N LYS A 12 11.92 -2.60 -12.25
CA LYS A 12 11.78 -3.82 -13.03
C LYS A 12 12.37 -5.05 -12.32
N ASN A 13 13.41 -4.86 -11.53
CA ASN A 13 14.01 -5.96 -10.75
C ASN A 13 13.09 -6.45 -9.62
N PHE A 14 12.27 -5.57 -9.06
CA PHE A 14 11.44 -5.83 -7.88
C PHE A 14 9.94 -5.93 -8.17
N PHE A 15 9.50 -5.42 -9.32
CA PHE A 15 8.10 -5.32 -9.68
C PHE A 15 7.85 -5.95 -11.05
N GLN A 16 7.13 -7.07 -11.05
CA GLN A 16 6.62 -7.63 -12.27
C GLN A 16 5.35 -6.87 -12.66
N TYR A 17 5.32 -6.37 -13.90
CA TYR A 17 4.13 -5.70 -14.44
C TYR A 17 3.03 -6.74 -14.66
N GLU A 18 2.03 -6.72 -13.81
CA GLU A 18 0.93 -7.69 -13.85
C GLU A 18 -0.19 -7.25 -14.81
N LYS A 19 -0.30 -5.95 -15.08
CA LYS A 19 -1.34 -5.37 -15.94
C LYS A 19 -0.72 -4.56 -17.08
N GLU A 20 -1.40 -4.57 -18.23
CA GLU A 20 -0.94 -3.88 -19.43
C GLU A 20 -0.72 -2.37 -19.21
N GLY A 21 -1.59 -1.70 -18.45
CA GLY A 21 -1.49 -0.28 -18.12
C GLY A 21 -0.36 0.10 -17.15
N ASP A 22 0.24 -0.85 -16.42
CA ASP A 22 1.24 -0.55 -15.38
C ASP A 22 2.49 0.17 -15.93
N LYS A 23 2.90 -0.17 -17.14
CA LYS A 23 4.06 0.47 -17.81
C LYS A 23 3.81 1.93 -18.12
N GLU A 24 2.61 2.25 -18.58
CA GLU A 24 2.23 3.64 -18.91
C GLU A 24 2.05 4.46 -17.62
N LEU A 25 1.47 3.87 -16.56
CA LEU A 25 1.36 4.53 -15.26
C LEU A 25 2.74 4.80 -14.65
N LEU A 26 3.70 3.88 -14.77
CA LEU A 26 5.06 4.11 -14.34
C LEU A 26 5.74 5.19 -15.18
N LYS A 27 5.56 5.21 -16.49
CA LYS A 27 6.11 6.23 -17.38
C LYS A 27 5.55 7.61 -17.03
N ASP A 28 4.25 7.72 -16.77
CA ASP A 28 3.61 8.94 -16.29
C ASP A 28 4.20 9.39 -14.94
N ALA A 29 4.32 8.50 -13.96
CA ALA A 29 4.94 8.80 -12.68
C ALA A 29 6.38 9.32 -12.83
N LEU A 30 7.20 8.66 -13.65
CA LEU A 30 8.58 9.07 -13.90
C LEU A 30 8.70 10.39 -14.68
N SER A 31 7.68 10.75 -15.47
CA SER A 31 7.67 12.04 -16.19
C SER A 31 7.61 13.24 -15.24
N LYS A 32 7.05 13.04 -14.03
CA LYS A 32 6.88 14.07 -13.00
C LYS A 32 8.14 14.32 -12.17
N ILE A 33 9.20 13.52 -12.35
CA ILE A 33 10.44 13.63 -11.58
C ILE A 33 11.52 14.33 -12.41
N ARG A 34 12.16 15.29 -11.79
CA ARG A 34 13.34 16.01 -12.34
C ARG A 34 14.41 16.10 -11.28
N TYR A 35 15.66 16.02 -11.69
CA TYR A 35 16.83 16.25 -10.84
C TYR A 35 17.59 17.46 -11.41
N GLU A 36 17.81 18.47 -10.59
CA GLU A 36 18.46 19.71 -10.95
C GLU A 36 19.14 20.32 -9.71
N ASP A 37 20.39 20.74 -9.83
CA ASP A 37 21.15 21.43 -8.79
C ASP A 37 21.16 20.72 -7.40
N GLY A 38 21.27 19.40 -7.37
CA GLY A 38 21.28 18.64 -6.12
C GLY A 38 19.90 18.45 -5.50
N TYR A 39 18.83 18.75 -6.25
CA TYR A 39 17.46 18.57 -5.78
C TYR A 39 16.65 17.67 -6.70
N VAL A 40 15.81 16.85 -6.08
CA VAL A 40 14.76 16.12 -6.77
C VAL A 40 13.46 16.90 -6.69
N HIS A 41 12.90 17.20 -7.84
CA HIS A 41 11.62 17.88 -7.97
C HIS A 41 10.57 16.88 -8.45
N PHE A 42 9.45 16.81 -7.78
CA PHE A 42 8.27 16.07 -8.22
C PHE A 42 7.02 16.77 -7.70
N ARG A 43 6.07 17.00 -8.60
CA ARG A 43 4.91 17.83 -8.33
C ARG A 43 5.35 19.21 -7.78
N ASP A 44 4.91 19.57 -6.59
CA ASP A 44 5.27 20.80 -5.85
C ASP A 44 6.29 20.55 -4.74
N GLU A 45 6.86 19.32 -4.65
CA GLU A 45 7.92 18.97 -3.71
C GLU A 45 9.31 19.21 -4.28
N LYS A 46 10.21 19.63 -3.39
CA LYS A 46 11.64 19.81 -3.66
C LYS A 46 12.44 19.19 -2.54
N ILE A 47 13.14 18.11 -2.81
CA ILE A 47 13.92 17.36 -1.82
C ILE A 47 15.40 17.46 -2.19
N LYS A 48 16.22 17.95 -1.24
CA LYS A 48 17.68 17.98 -1.38
C LYS A 48 18.22 16.55 -1.23
N VAL A 49 19.14 16.16 -2.11
CA VAL A 49 19.84 14.87 -2.06
C VAL A 49 21.33 15.06 -2.21
N ASP A 50 22.10 14.19 -1.56
CA ASP A 50 23.57 14.29 -1.55
C ASP A 50 24.21 13.74 -2.82
N SER A 51 23.49 12.93 -3.57
CA SER A 51 23.94 12.37 -4.85
C SER A 51 22.79 12.13 -5.83
N GLU A 52 23.13 12.04 -7.13
CA GLU A 52 22.18 11.68 -8.18
C GLU A 52 21.55 10.27 -7.95
N ASP A 53 22.28 9.36 -7.34
CA ASP A 53 21.75 8.01 -7.09
C ASP A 53 20.63 8.00 -6.03
N ASN A 54 20.64 8.96 -5.11
CA ASN A 54 19.59 9.12 -4.09
C ASN A 54 18.23 9.55 -4.67
N VAL A 55 18.17 9.95 -5.95
CA VAL A 55 16.89 10.18 -6.66
C VAL A 55 16.02 8.91 -6.66
N ILE A 56 16.63 7.73 -6.66
CA ILE A 56 15.91 6.45 -6.54
C ILE A 56 15.24 6.37 -5.16
N GLY A 57 15.95 6.72 -4.10
CA GLY A 57 15.42 6.73 -2.73
C GLY A 57 14.26 7.71 -2.55
N VAL A 58 14.36 8.91 -3.16
CA VAL A 58 13.23 9.86 -3.18
C VAL A 58 12.02 9.26 -3.89
N PHE A 59 12.21 8.65 -5.06
CA PHE A 59 11.11 8.01 -5.78
C PHE A 59 10.47 6.91 -4.95
N LEU A 60 11.29 5.97 -4.44
CA LEU A 60 10.81 4.84 -3.66
C LEU A 60 10.08 5.27 -2.38
N ALA A 61 10.47 6.36 -1.75
CA ALA A 61 9.83 6.86 -0.52
C ALA A 61 8.53 7.64 -0.77
N ASN A 62 8.29 8.13 -2.01
CA ASN A 62 7.19 9.04 -2.30
C ASN A 62 6.19 8.52 -3.36
N ILE A 63 6.19 7.21 -3.62
CA ILE A 63 5.29 6.56 -4.59
C ILE A 63 3.83 6.97 -4.41
N PRO A 64 3.23 6.96 -3.19
CA PRO A 64 1.84 7.35 -3.02
C PRO A 64 1.56 8.75 -3.58
N TYR A 65 2.39 9.74 -3.22
CA TYR A 65 2.18 11.10 -3.67
C TYR A 65 2.50 11.30 -5.16
N ILE A 66 3.56 10.70 -5.65
CA ILE A 66 3.95 10.82 -7.08
C ILE A 66 2.84 10.28 -7.99
N ILE A 67 2.21 9.15 -7.63
CA ILE A 67 1.19 8.49 -8.45
C ILE A 67 -0.21 9.08 -8.20
N LEU A 68 -0.62 9.17 -6.92
CA LEU A 68 -1.98 9.53 -6.56
C LEU A 68 -2.20 11.05 -6.51
N GLY A 69 -1.18 11.80 -6.08
CA GLY A 69 -1.23 13.25 -5.99
C GLY A 69 -1.70 13.75 -4.63
N GLU A 70 -2.28 14.94 -4.63
CA GLU A 70 -2.77 15.62 -3.45
C GLU A 70 -3.92 14.87 -2.79
N GLY A 71 -4.13 15.16 -1.53
CA GLY A 71 -5.17 14.60 -0.71
C GLY A 71 -5.21 15.27 0.64
N GLU A 72 -5.91 14.65 1.57
CA GLU A 72 -6.04 15.12 2.95
C GLU A 72 -5.66 14.00 3.92
N LEU A 73 -5.20 14.37 5.10
CA LEU A 73 -4.94 13.44 6.18
C LEU A 73 -6.25 13.14 6.92
N HIS A 74 -6.67 11.87 6.91
CA HIS A 74 -7.94 11.45 7.48
C HIS A 74 -7.75 10.77 8.84
N TRP A 75 -8.45 11.29 9.85
CA TRP A 75 -8.44 10.76 11.23
C TRP A 75 -9.66 9.90 11.57
N ASP A 76 -10.63 9.84 10.67
CA ASP A 76 -11.85 9.01 10.73
C ASP A 76 -11.66 7.59 10.17
N LEU A 77 -10.44 7.26 9.77
CA LEU A 77 -10.04 5.91 9.39
C LEU A 77 -10.03 4.95 10.60
N PRO A 78 -10.08 3.63 10.39
CA PRO A 78 -9.99 2.66 11.49
C PRO A 78 -8.78 2.91 12.41
N GLU A 79 -8.96 2.74 13.71
CA GLU A 79 -7.96 3.03 14.75
C GLU A 79 -6.56 2.47 14.44
N LYS A 80 -6.49 1.26 13.87
CA LYS A 80 -5.21 0.62 13.50
C LYS A 80 -4.47 1.41 12.41
N VAL A 81 -5.19 2.00 11.46
CA VAL A 81 -4.62 2.83 10.39
C VAL A 81 -4.16 4.16 10.96
N VAL A 82 -5.01 4.83 11.75
CA VAL A 82 -4.68 6.09 12.43
C VAL A 82 -3.46 5.95 13.35
N LYS A 83 -3.32 4.82 14.04
CA LYS A 83 -2.14 4.56 14.89
C LYS A 83 -0.84 4.55 14.07
N VAL A 84 -0.85 3.90 12.91
CA VAL A 84 0.31 3.87 12.01
C VAL A 84 0.59 5.25 11.42
N GLN A 85 -0.44 6.02 11.02
CA GLN A 85 -0.27 7.40 10.57
C GLN A 85 0.43 8.28 11.63
N LYS A 86 -0.02 8.19 12.88
CA LYS A 86 0.61 8.93 14.00
C LYS A 86 2.06 8.52 14.23
N SER A 87 2.39 7.24 14.04
CA SER A 87 3.77 6.74 14.10
C SER A 87 4.61 7.33 12.97
N ALA A 88 4.11 7.28 11.74
CA ALA A 88 4.79 7.83 10.57
C ALA A 88 5.11 9.34 10.73
N ILE A 89 4.16 10.15 11.23
CA ILE A 89 4.39 11.57 11.49
C ILE A 89 5.55 11.76 12.47
N LYS A 90 5.53 11.08 13.60
CA LYS A 90 6.60 11.19 14.61
C LYS A 90 7.97 10.82 14.04
N LEU A 91 8.03 9.79 13.20
CA LEU A 91 9.27 9.36 12.57
C LEU A 91 9.78 10.39 11.55
N LEU A 92 8.87 10.99 10.77
CA LEU A 92 9.20 12.11 9.87
C LEU A 92 9.75 13.30 10.66
N ASP A 93 9.10 13.68 11.75
CA ASP A 93 9.53 14.79 12.61
C ASP A 93 10.91 14.53 13.26
N CYS A 94 11.23 13.25 13.51
CA CYS A 94 12.54 12.85 14.03
C CYS A 94 13.60 12.61 12.95
N GLY A 95 13.27 12.74 11.67
CA GLY A 95 14.19 12.45 10.56
C GLY A 95 14.56 10.97 10.39
N ILE A 96 13.77 10.05 10.95
CA ILE A 96 14.02 8.58 10.82
C ILE A 96 13.37 8.07 9.53
N ASN A 97 13.98 8.41 8.42
CA ASN A 97 13.41 8.35 7.07
C ASN A 97 13.03 6.93 6.61
N ASP A 98 13.88 5.94 6.85
CA ASP A 98 13.66 4.56 6.38
C ASP A 98 12.44 3.95 7.08
N VAL A 99 12.36 4.14 8.40
CA VAL A 99 11.23 3.64 9.19
C VAL A 99 9.97 4.44 8.91
N ALA A 100 10.08 5.76 8.69
CA ALA A 100 8.95 6.59 8.28
C ALA A 100 8.37 6.12 6.94
N THR A 101 9.23 5.82 5.96
CA THR A 101 8.81 5.26 4.66
C THR A 101 8.08 3.92 4.83
N LEU A 102 8.62 3.03 5.66
CA LEU A 102 7.99 1.75 5.98
C LEU A 102 6.60 1.95 6.61
N GLU A 103 6.46 2.88 7.55
CA GLU A 103 5.18 3.19 8.19
C GLU A 103 4.17 3.81 7.21
N ILE A 104 4.61 4.67 6.29
CA ILE A 104 3.73 5.23 5.23
C ILE A 104 3.12 4.10 4.40
N TYR A 105 3.92 3.11 4.00
CA TYR A 105 3.42 1.95 3.25
C TYR A 105 2.58 1.01 4.12
N LEU A 106 2.88 0.94 5.42
CA LEU A 106 2.09 0.18 6.36
C LEU A 106 0.68 0.78 6.56
N VAL A 107 0.50 2.12 6.41
CA VAL A 107 -0.84 2.75 6.36
C VAL A 107 -1.71 2.07 5.30
N MET A 108 -1.18 1.92 4.08
CA MET A 108 -1.93 1.31 2.96
C MET A 108 -2.21 -0.20 3.23
N GLU A 109 -1.24 -0.93 3.76
CA GLU A 109 -1.44 -2.35 4.13
C GLU A 109 -2.50 -2.51 5.23
N MET A 110 -2.43 -1.69 6.27
CA MET A 110 -3.40 -1.74 7.37
C MET A 110 -4.79 -1.31 6.92
N ALA A 111 -4.89 -0.39 5.95
CA ALA A 111 -6.15 -0.04 5.31
C ALA A 111 -6.79 -1.25 4.63
N LEU A 112 -6.05 -2.03 3.84
CA LEU A 112 -6.57 -3.25 3.21
C LEU A 112 -7.10 -4.27 4.22
N ARG A 113 -6.35 -4.52 5.29
CA ARG A 113 -6.77 -5.46 6.35
C ARG A 113 -8.00 -4.98 7.10
N SER A 114 -8.08 -3.68 7.34
CA SER A 114 -9.22 -3.07 8.02
C SER A 114 -10.45 -3.01 7.09
N LEU A 115 -10.25 -2.76 5.79
CA LEU A 115 -11.29 -2.80 4.77
C LEU A 115 -11.97 -4.17 4.72
N TYR A 116 -11.18 -5.25 4.71
CA TYR A 116 -11.74 -6.61 4.75
C TYR A 116 -12.48 -6.88 6.06
N SER A 117 -11.96 -6.38 7.18
CA SER A 117 -12.60 -6.51 8.48
C SER A 117 -13.96 -5.80 8.51
N GLU A 118 -14.06 -4.62 7.88
CA GLU A 118 -15.31 -3.88 7.72
C GLU A 118 -16.29 -4.61 6.81
N TYR A 119 -15.83 -5.17 5.69
CA TYR A 119 -16.64 -5.97 4.79
C TYR A 119 -17.32 -7.18 5.47
N VAL A 120 -16.65 -7.79 6.45
CA VAL A 120 -17.16 -8.98 7.15
C VAL A 120 -17.78 -8.69 8.51
N LYS A 121 -17.92 -7.43 8.93
CA LYS A 121 -18.36 -7.04 10.28
C LYS A 121 -19.74 -7.58 10.67
N ASN A 122 -20.66 -7.67 9.70
CA ASN A 122 -22.02 -8.12 9.91
C ASN A 122 -22.17 -9.64 10.04
N GLY A 123 -21.07 -10.37 9.97
CA GLY A 123 -21.02 -11.82 10.14
C GLY A 123 -20.17 -12.50 9.09
N VAL A 124 -19.64 -13.63 9.50
CA VAL A 124 -18.71 -14.43 8.70
C VAL A 124 -19.27 -15.83 8.52
N VAL A 125 -19.41 -16.25 7.28
CA VAL A 125 -19.70 -17.64 6.95
C VAL A 125 -18.45 -18.24 6.30
N ILE A 126 -17.76 -19.11 7.04
CA ILE A 126 -16.59 -19.81 6.53
C ILE A 126 -17.02 -21.16 5.98
N GLN A 127 -16.62 -21.46 4.76
CA GLN A 127 -16.87 -22.74 4.10
C GLN A 127 -15.55 -23.40 3.70
N TYR A 128 -15.40 -24.67 4.06
CA TYR A 128 -14.28 -25.52 3.65
C TYR A 128 -14.76 -26.92 3.36
N LYS A 129 -14.70 -27.36 2.11
CA LYS A 129 -15.35 -28.60 1.63
C LYS A 129 -16.84 -28.58 2.03
N ASP A 130 -17.32 -29.65 2.68
CA ASP A 130 -18.71 -29.80 3.13
C ASP A 130 -19.00 -29.10 4.48
N LYS A 131 -17.97 -28.52 5.11
CA LYS A 131 -18.11 -27.85 6.41
C LYS A 131 -18.44 -26.39 6.21
N LYS A 132 -19.48 -25.91 6.91
CA LYS A 132 -19.92 -24.51 6.93
C LYS A 132 -20.06 -24.06 8.37
N VAL A 133 -19.39 -22.94 8.71
CA VAL A 133 -19.37 -22.40 10.07
C VAL A 133 -19.74 -20.92 10.01
N LYS A 134 -20.72 -20.52 10.83
CA LYS A 134 -21.09 -19.11 11.01
C LYS A 134 -20.35 -18.58 12.25
N LEU A 135 -19.71 -17.42 12.10
CA LEU A 135 -18.96 -16.76 13.18
C LEU A 135 -19.43 -15.28 13.26
N GLN A 136 -19.39 -14.72 14.48
CA GLN A 136 -19.69 -13.30 14.72
C GLN A 136 -18.48 -12.61 15.34
N ASN A 137 -18.35 -11.31 15.14
CA ASN A 137 -17.26 -10.49 15.69
C ASN A 137 -15.85 -10.96 15.26
N TYR A 138 -15.71 -11.43 14.03
CA TYR A 138 -14.43 -11.82 13.45
C TYR A 138 -13.92 -10.74 12.51
N ASP A 139 -12.68 -10.30 12.74
CA ASP A 139 -11.90 -9.47 11.83
C ASP A 139 -11.02 -10.34 10.90
N TYR A 140 -10.36 -9.72 9.92
CA TYR A 140 -9.44 -10.40 9.00
C TYR A 140 -8.41 -11.28 9.72
N ARG A 141 -7.79 -10.77 10.81
CA ARG A 141 -6.77 -11.50 11.57
C ARG A 141 -7.36 -12.73 12.29
N ARG A 142 -8.52 -12.59 12.91
CA ARG A 142 -9.21 -13.69 13.62
C ARG A 142 -9.64 -14.78 12.65
N ILE A 143 -10.16 -14.42 11.46
CA ILE A 143 -10.49 -15.38 10.40
C ILE A 143 -9.23 -16.16 9.98
N LYS A 144 -8.14 -15.45 9.68
CA LYS A 144 -6.86 -16.05 9.30
C LYS A 144 -6.33 -17.03 10.34
N LEU A 145 -6.39 -16.65 11.62
CA LEU A 145 -5.98 -17.50 12.74
C LEU A 145 -6.90 -18.72 12.90
N TYR A 146 -8.21 -18.54 12.73
CA TYR A 146 -9.17 -19.65 12.78
C TYR A 146 -8.87 -20.69 11.69
N ILE A 147 -8.68 -20.27 10.45
CA ILE A 147 -8.35 -21.15 9.33
C ILE A 147 -7.07 -21.95 9.61
N ARG A 148 -6.01 -21.26 10.09
CA ARG A 148 -4.73 -21.88 10.46
C ARG A 148 -4.89 -22.92 11.57
N ARG A 149 -5.62 -22.60 12.65
CA ARG A 149 -5.88 -23.52 13.79
C ARG A 149 -6.65 -24.77 13.36
N LYS A 150 -7.50 -24.66 12.34
CA LYS A 150 -8.24 -25.80 11.77
C LYS A 150 -7.41 -26.64 10.79
N GLY A 151 -6.20 -26.22 10.44
CA GLY A 151 -5.36 -26.88 9.43
C GLY A 151 -6.00 -26.88 8.02
N TRP A 152 -6.88 -25.91 7.73
CA TRP A 152 -7.56 -25.84 6.45
C TRP A 152 -6.65 -25.22 5.38
N SER A 153 -6.66 -25.80 4.17
CA SER A 153 -5.92 -25.27 3.04
C SER A 153 -6.43 -23.88 2.68
N GLN A 154 -5.55 -22.91 2.75
CA GLN A 154 -5.85 -21.49 2.46
C GLN A 154 -6.46 -21.26 1.07
N TYR A 155 -6.12 -22.10 0.09
CA TYR A 155 -6.61 -21.97 -1.30
C TYR A 155 -8.04 -22.50 -1.50
N LYS A 156 -8.60 -23.21 -0.51
CA LYS A 156 -9.91 -23.87 -0.60
C LYS A 156 -10.94 -23.29 0.36
N VAL A 157 -10.55 -22.34 1.20
CA VAL A 157 -11.46 -21.70 2.15
C VAL A 157 -12.20 -20.56 1.47
N LYS A 158 -13.52 -20.57 1.59
CA LYS A 158 -14.39 -19.46 1.20
C LYS A 158 -14.91 -18.74 2.44
N VAL A 159 -14.99 -17.42 2.36
CA VAL A 159 -15.63 -16.55 3.35
C VAL A 159 -16.71 -15.76 2.64
N ASN A 160 -17.95 -15.87 3.13
CA ASN A 160 -19.13 -15.26 2.50
C ASN A 160 -19.26 -15.57 0.99
N GLY A 161 -18.84 -16.80 0.59
CA GLY A 161 -18.92 -17.27 -0.79
C GLY A 161 -17.66 -17.01 -1.64
N GLU A 162 -16.79 -16.09 -1.27
CA GLU A 162 -15.55 -15.75 -1.98
C GLU A 162 -14.34 -16.48 -1.38
N ILE A 163 -13.30 -16.76 -2.18
CA ILE A 163 -12.03 -17.31 -1.68
C ILE A 163 -11.42 -16.31 -0.68
N PHE A 164 -11.07 -16.78 0.52
CA PHE A 164 -10.48 -15.93 1.55
C PHE A 164 -9.11 -15.41 1.11
N PRO A 165 -8.90 -14.09 1.12
CA PRO A 165 -7.62 -13.49 0.68
C PRO A 165 -6.55 -13.64 1.77
N PHE A 166 -5.88 -14.79 1.78
CA PHE A 166 -4.98 -15.20 2.86
C PHE A 166 -3.62 -14.49 2.84
N SER A 167 -3.08 -14.22 1.67
CA SER A 167 -1.83 -13.49 1.46
C SER A 167 -2.08 -11.99 1.30
N GLN A 168 -1.02 -11.19 1.42
CA GLN A 168 -1.08 -9.76 1.15
C GLN A 168 -1.48 -9.47 -0.32
N GLY A 169 -0.90 -10.20 -1.28
CA GLY A 169 -1.23 -10.06 -2.69
C GLY A 169 -2.69 -10.42 -2.99
N SER A 170 -3.20 -11.53 -2.42
CA SER A 170 -4.60 -11.91 -2.60
C SER A 170 -5.57 -10.92 -1.93
N LEU A 171 -5.16 -10.29 -0.82
CA LEU A 171 -5.96 -9.26 -0.16
C LEU A 171 -6.02 -7.98 -1.00
N LEU A 172 -4.90 -7.59 -1.60
CA LEU A 172 -4.89 -6.47 -2.54
C LEU A 172 -5.75 -6.78 -3.77
N PHE A 173 -5.58 -7.95 -4.39
CA PHE A 173 -6.40 -8.38 -5.53
C PHE A 173 -7.90 -8.33 -5.21
N TRP A 174 -8.30 -8.79 -4.01
CA TRP A 174 -9.68 -8.68 -3.54
C TRP A 174 -10.15 -7.22 -3.43
N ALA A 175 -9.29 -6.32 -2.94
CA ALA A 175 -9.61 -4.92 -2.73
C ALA A 175 -9.62 -4.11 -4.03
N GLU A 176 -8.98 -4.57 -5.11
CA GLU A 176 -8.92 -3.88 -6.41
C GLU A 176 -10.29 -3.61 -7.01
N LYS A 177 -11.33 -4.37 -6.64
CA LYS A 177 -12.71 -4.11 -7.05
C LYS A 177 -13.28 -2.77 -6.58
N PHE A 178 -12.62 -2.16 -5.57
CA PHE A 178 -12.96 -0.84 -5.02
C PHE A 178 -11.99 0.26 -5.50
N MET A 179 -11.04 -0.05 -6.36
CA MET A 179 -9.98 0.85 -6.80
C MET A 179 -10.10 1.20 -8.28
N ASN A 180 -9.67 2.43 -8.65
CA ASN A 180 -9.32 2.72 -10.02
C ASN A 180 -7.89 2.22 -10.34
N GLU A 181 -7.50 2.27 -11.62
CA GLU A 181 -6.20 1.75 -12.07
C GLU A 181 -5.00 2.43 -11.38
N LYS A 182 -5.03 3.75 -11.21
CA LYS A 182 -3.94 4.49 -10.53
C LYS A 182 -3.80 4.07 -9.08
N MET A 183 -4.92 3.94 -8.37
CA MET A 183 -4.92 3.51 -6.99
C MET A 183 -4.42 2.07 -6.86
N SER A 184 -4.92 1.15 -7.69
CA SER A 184 -4.48 -0.24 -7.73
C SER A 184 -2.97 -0.33 -7.99
N PHE A 185 -2.45 0.44 -8.97
CA PHE A 185 -1.02 0.50 -9.27
C PHE A 185 -0.20 1.04 -8.10
N ALA A 186 -0.63 2.15 -7.48
CA ALA A 186 0.05 2.74 -6.32
C ALA A 186 0.10 1.75 -5.15
N PHE A 187 -0.99 1.07 -4.84
CA PHE A 187 -1.03 0.06 -3.79
C PHE A 187 -0.11 -1.12 -4.08
N ARG A 188 -0.14 -1.69 -5.31
CA ARG A 188 0.76 -2.80 -5.69
C ARG A 188 2.23 -2.42 -5.52
N LEU A 189 2.62 -1.26 -6.07
CA LEU A 189 4.00 -0.81 -6.02
C LEU A 189 4.45 -0.51 -4.59
N SER A 190 3.62 0.20 -3.81
CA SER A 190 3.89 0.52 -2.41
C SER A 190 4.05 -0.73 -1.53
N LEU A 191 3.20 -1.74 -1.70
CA LEU A 191 3.30 -2.98 -0.93
C LEU A 191 4.53 -3.81 -1.30
N ASN A 192 4.95 -3.80 -2.57
CA ASN A 192 6.19 -4.46 -2.99
C ASN A 192 7.42 -3.76 -2.39
N ILE A 193 7.49 -2.42 -2.48
CA ILE A 193 8.58 -1.66 -1.86
C ILE A 193 8.60 -1.86 -0.34
N ARG A 194 7.43 -1.84 0.32
CA ARG A 194 7.32 -2.14 1.75
C ARG A 194 7.94 -3.49 2.10
N ASN A 195 7.73 -4.52 1.30
CA ASN A 195 8.33 -5.82 1.54
C ASN A 195 9.85 -5.78 1.41
N LEU A 196 10.39 -5.10 0.39
CA LEU A 196 11.83 -4.90 0.23
C LEU A 196 12.45 -4.17 1.43
N LEU A 197 11.80 -3.09 1.88
CA LEU A 197 12.23 -2.35 3.08
C LEU A 197 12.22 -3.23 4.34
N ALA A 198 11.18 -4.01 4.53
CA ALA A 198 11.05 -4.88 5.70
C ALA A 198 12.08 -6.02 5.72
N HIS A 199 12.62 -6.40 4.57
CA HIS A 199 13.69 -7.42 4.44
C HIS A 199 15.09 -6.83 4.36
N GLY A 200 15.24 -5.50 4.40
CA GLY A 200 16.54 -4.83 4.29
C GLY A 200 17.17 -4.94 2.90
N GLU A 201 16.35 -5.12 1.87
CA GLU A 201 16.82 -5.29 0.48
C GLU A 201 16.99 -3.96 -0.28
N VAL A 202 16.89 -2.82 0.43
CA VAL A 202 17.01 -1.47 -0.15
C VAL A 202 18.35 -0.87 0.26
N GLU A 203 19.18 -0.55 -0.72
CA GLU A 203 20.53 0.00 -0.55
C GLU A 203 20.58 1.55 -0.63
N TRP A 204 19.44 2.20 -0.92
CA TRP A 204 19.37 3.67 -1.10
C TRP A 204 18.85 4.34 0.16
N GLU A 205 19.42 5.50 0.47
CA GLU A 205 18.84 6.41 1.46
C GLU A 205 17.45 6.84 1.00
N LEU A 206 16.49 6.81 1.92
CA LEU A 206 15.10 7.16 1.64
C LEU A 206 14.79 8.58 2.12
N TYR A 207 14.03 9.31 1.33
CA TYR A 207 13.65 10.70 1.59
C TYR A 207 12.12 10.85 1.50
N PRO A 208 11.36 10.40 2.51
CA PRO A 208 9.91 10.50 2.51
C PRO A 208 9.46 11.95 2.73
N SER A 209 8.34 12.32 2.11
CA SER A 209 7.65 13.56 2.38
C SER A 209 6.36 13.33 3.19
N LEU A 210 5.92 14.33 3.94
CA LEU A 210 4.62 14.30 4.62
C LEU A 210 3.48 14.15 3.61
N LYS A 211 3.62 14.69 2.40
CA LYS A 211 2.62 14.55 1.34
C LYS A 211 2.44 13.10 0.87
N SER A 212 3.48 12.28 0.97
CA SER A 212 3.37 10.84 0.68
C SER A 212 2.47 10.12 1.71
N LEU A 213 2.59 10.48 2.99
CA LEU A 213 1.68 9.99 4.04
C LEU A 213 0.25 10.47 3.81
N ILE A 214 0.08 11.75 3.48
CA ILE A 214 -1.23 12.35 3.18
C ILE A 214 -1.90 11.61 2.01
N ALA A 215 -1.17 11.38 0.93
CA ALA A 215 -1.68 10.64 -0.24
C ALA A 215 -2.07 9.20 0.10
N ALA A 216 -1.28 8.50 0.92
CA ALA A 216 -1.58 7.15 1.39
C ALA A 216 -2.83 7.13 2.29
N SER A 217 -2.99 8.13 3.16
CA SER A 217 -4.17 8.31 4.02
C SER A 217 -5.43 8.55 3.18
N HIS A 218 -5.36 9.50 2.26
CA HIS A 218 -6.49 9.85 1.40
C HIS A 218 -6.95 8.69 0.52
N ALA A 219 -6.01 7.98 -0.10
CA ALA A 219 -6.32 6.78 -0.88
C ALA A 219 -6.98 5.70 -0.03
N SER A 220 -6.53 5.53 1.22
CA SER A 220 -7.14 4.60 2.15
C SER A 220 -8.59 5.01 2.48
N TRP A 221 -8.83 6.29 2.71
CA TRP A 221 -10.16 6.83 2.98
C TRP A 221 -11.13 6.64 1.80
N LEU A 222 -10.66 6.89 0.57
CA LEU A 222 -11.45 6.63 -0.64
C LEU A 222 -11.88 5.17 -0.75
N LEU A 223 -11.01 4.22 -0.38
CA LEU A 223 -11.36 2.80 -0.36
C LEU A 223 -12.50 2.49 0.61
N PHE A 224 -12.48 3.07 1.81
CA PHE A 224 -13.55 2.86 2.80
C PHE A 224 -14.87 3.45 2.35
N ASN A 225 -14.86 4.62 1.71
CA ASN A 225 -16.07 5.23 1.15
C ASN A 225 -16.64 4.35 0.04
N LYS A 226 -15.79 3.84 -0.85
CA LYS A 226 -16.24 2.95 -1.93
C LYS A 226 -16.82 1.64 -1.42
N LEU A 227 -16.26 1.09 -0.34
CA LEU A 227 -16.86 -0.08 0.32
C LEU A 227 -18.23 0.25 0.91
N LYS A 228 -18.40 1.40 1.60
CA LYS A 228 -19.70 1.82 2.17
C LYS A 228 -20.78 1.92 1.08
N GLU A 229 -20.47 2.63 -0.03
CA GLU A 229 -21.36 2.74 -1.19
C GLU A 229 -21.78 1.36 -1.77
N THR A 230 -20.94 0.35 -1.62
CA THR A 230 -21.23 -1.00 -2.17
C THR A 230 -22.08 -1.84 -1.19
N LEU A 231 -22.07 -1.51 0.10
CA LEU A 231 -22.78 -2.24 1.15
C LEU A 231 -24.17 -1.66 1.45
N GLU A 232 -24.46 -0.43 1.01
CA GLU A 232 -25.78 0.22 1.02
C GLU A 232 -26.64 -0.27 -0.15
#